data_9113ed4239b7ffb861452a34b630a0da
#
_entry.id   9113ed4239b7ffb861452a34b630a0da
#
_cell.length_a   1.000
_cell.length_b   1.000
_cell.length_c   1.000
_cell.angle_alpha   90.00
_cell.angle_beta   90.00
_cell.angle_gamma   90.00
#
_symmetry.space_group_name_H-M   'P 1'
#
loop_
_entity.id
_entity.type
_entity.pdbx_description
1 polymer ?
#
loop_
_entity_poly.entity_id
_entity_poly.type
_entity_poly.pdbx_seq_one_letter_code
_entity_poly.pdbx_strand_id
1 'polypeptide(L)'
;MSDNVVDVTDQNFDSEVLGSNLPTLLDFWAEWCQPCKMIAPVIEELAGEYDGKIRFGKMNIDHSPSTPSKFGIKGIPTLILFKDGQVVEQVVGVRSKNDLKTILDRSIEG
;
A
#
# COMPACT_ATOMS: atom_id res chain seq x y z
N MET A 1 6.00 -14.97 -3.32
CA MET A 1 4.90 -14.03 -3.59
C MET A 1 3.70 -14.39 -2.73
N SER A 2 3.13 -13.42 -2.07
CA SER A 2 2.02 -13.67 -1.15
C SER A 2 0.69 -13.47 -1.88
N ASP A 3 -0.27 -14.36 -1.61
CA ASP A 3 -1.63 -14.21 -2.12
C ASP A 3 -2.38 -13.06 -1.43
N ASN A 4 -1.79 -12.51 -0.35
CA ASN A 4 -2.42 -11.47 0.45
C ASN A 4 -2.12 -10.07 -0.04
N VAL A 5 -1.20 -9.91 -0.99
CA VAL A 5 -0.86 -8.61 -1.58
C VAL A 5 -1.30 -8.61 -3.04
N VAL A 6 -2.28 -7.75 -3.34
CA VAL A 6 -2.91 -7.72 -4.67
C VAL A 6 -2.14 -6.79 -5.60
N ASP A 7 -1.98 -7.20 -6.86
CA ASP A 7 -1.42 -6.31 -7.88
C ASP A 7 -2.47 -5.28 -8.26
N VAL A 8 -2.15 -4.00 -8.05
CA VAL A 8 -3.03 -2.89 -8.38
C VAL A 8 -2.45 -2.14 -9.56
N THR A 9 -3.31 -1.80 -10.51
CA THR A 9 -2.92 -1.07 -11.73
C THR A 9 -3.79 0.17 -11.88
N ASP A 10 -3.44 1.03 -12.84
CA ASP A 10 -4.29 2.18 -13.15
C ASP A 10 -5.71 1.75 -13.51
N GLN A 11 -5.86 0.57 -14.12
CA GLN A 11 -7.15 0.09 -14.57
C GLN A 11 -8.03 -0.44 -13.43
N ASN A 12 -7.42 -1.04 -12.39
CA ASN A 12 -8.23 -1.64 -11.32
C ASN A 12 -8.15 -0.87 -10.00
N PHE A 13 -7.48 0.27 -9.97
CA PHE A 13 -7.32 1.06 -8.75
C PHE A 13 -8.67 1.41 -8.11
N ASP A 14 -9.61 1.90 -8.91
CA ASP A 14 -10.90 2.32 -8.37
C ASP A 14 -11.64 1.15 -7.72
N SER A 15 -11.68 0.00 -8.39
CA SER A 15 -12.42 -1.16 -7.84
C SER A 15 -11.68 -1.82 -6.69
N GLU A 16 -10.36 -1.93 -6.78
CA GLU A 16 -9.59 -2.69 -5.77
C GLU A 16 -9.29 -1.88 -4.52
N VAL A 17 -9.15 -0.57 -4.66
CA VAL A 17 -8.73 0.29 -3.56
C VAL A 17 -9.86 1.19 -3.09
N LEU A 18 -10.37 2.05 -3.97
CA LEU A 18 -11.39 3.01 -3.57
C LEU A 18 -12.73 2.34 -3.25
N GLY A 19 -13.04 1.24 -3.94
CA GLY A 19 -14.27 0.48 -3.71
C GLY A 19 -14.14 -0.61 -2.64
N SER A 20 -13.01 -0.70 -1.97
CA SER A 20 -12.80 -1.74 -0.96
C SER A 20 -13.60 -1.44 0.30
N ASN A 21 -14.17 -2.49 0.89
CA ASN A 21 -14.88 -2.41 2.17
C ASN A 21 -13.92 -2.33 3.35
N LEU A 22 -12.67 -2.66 3.13
CA LEU A 22 -11.65 -2.64 4.18
C LEU A 22 -10.67 -1.51 3.92
N PRO A 23 -10.02 -0.98 4.98
CA PRO A 23 -8.88 -0.10 4.76
C PRO A 23 -7.87 -0.81 3.86
N THR A 24 -7.23 -0.06 2.97
CA THR A 24 -6.30 -0.64 2.00
C THR A 24 -4.98 0.09 2.07
N LEU A 25 -3.90 -0.66 2.28
CA LEU A 25 -2.54 -0.12 2.22
C LEU A 25 -1.98 -0.41 0.84
N LEU A 26 -1.65 0.66 0.11
CA LEU A 26 -1.12 0.54 -1.26
C LEU A 26 0.35 0.94 -1.27
N ASP A 27 1.20 0.02 -1.74
CA ASP A 27 2.64 0.19 -1.82
C ASP A 27 3.03 0.56 -3.26
N PHE A 28 3.51 1.80 -3.43
CA PHE A 28 4.03 2.27 -4.72
C PHE A 28 5.50 1.92 -4.80
N TRP A 29 5.89 1.14 -5.81
CA TRP A 29 7.23 0.56 -5.91
C TRP A 29 7.69 0.47 -7.36
N ALA A 30 8.97 0.12 -7.55
CA ALA A 30 9.53 -0.15 -8.87
C ALA A 30 10.64 -1.20 -8.75
N GLU A 31 10.88 -1.91 -9.84
CA GLU A 31 11.90 -2.97 -9.87
C GLU A 31 13.31 -2.44 -9.55
N TRP A 32 13.61 -1.22 -9.98
CA TRP A 32 14.92 -0.62 -9.78
C TRP A 32 15.11 0.00 -8.39
N CYS A 33 14.11 -0.04 -7.58
CA CYS A 33 14.10 0.64 -6.27
C CYS A 33 14.58 -0.32 -5.18
N GLN A 34 15.80 -0.14 -4.71
CA GLN A 34 16.36 -1.00 -3.67
C GLN A 34 15.63 -0.86 -2.34
N PRO A 35 15.31 0.36 -1.86
CA PRO A 35 14.53 0.49 -0.62
C PRO A 35 13.16 -0.19 -0.70
N CYS A 36 12.55 -0.19 -1.89
CA CYS A 36 11.27 -0.89 -2.07
C CYS A 36 11.42 -2.38 -1.80
N LYS A 37 12.54 -2.96 -2.25
CA LYS A 37 12.82 -4.38 -2.05
C LYS A 37 13.10 -4.69 -0.58
N MET A 38 13.62 -3.73 0.15
CA MET A 38 13.87 -3.90 1.59
C MET A 38 12.58 -3.97 2.39
N ILE A 39 11.58 -3.19 2.01
CA ILE A 39 10.32 -3.15 2.74
C ILE A 39 9.35 -4.26 2.30
N ALA A 40 9.58 -4.86 1.13
CA ALA A 40 8.67 -5.87 0.60
C ALA A 40 8.40 -7.04 1.55
N PRO A 41 9.40 -7.64 2.21
CA PRO A 41 9.12 -8.72 3.16
C PRO A 41 8.25 -8.28 4.34
N VAL A 42 8.43 -7.04 4.79
CA VAL A 42 7.63 -6.50 5.89
C VAL A 42 6.17 -6.35 5.44
N ILE A 43 5.95 -5.87 4.23
CA ILE A 43 4.61 -5.74 3.67
C ILE A 43 3.95 -7.11 3.56
N GLU A 44 4.69 -8.13 3.11
CA GLU A 44 4.16 -9.49 3.00
C GLU A 44 3.76 -10.04 4.37
N GLU A 45 4.59 -9.82 5.38
CA GLU A 45 4.28 -10.27 6.75
C GLU A 45 3.02 -9.59 7.28
N LEU A 46 2.96 -8.28 7.11
CA LEU A 46 1.81 -7.50 7.58
C LEU A 46 0.53 -7.92 6.87
N ALA A 47 0.62 -8.18 5.57
CA ALA A 47 -0.55 -8.61 4.79
C ALA A 47 -1.13 -9.90 5.36
N GLY A 48 -0.27 -10.82 5.81
CA GLY A 48 -0.73 -12.04 6.44
C GLY A 48 -1.34 -11.80 7.82
N GLU A 49 -0.70 -10.92 8.61
CA GLU A 49 -1.17 -10.63 9.97
C GLU A 49 -2.50 -9.88 9.99
N TYR A 50 -2.75 -9.04 8.99
CA TYR A 50 -3.97 -8.23 8.93
C TYR A 50 -5.00 -8.76 7.94
N ASP A 51 -4.83 -10.00 7.51
CA ASP A 51 -5.77 -10.62 6.58
C ASP A 51 -7.19 -10.54 7.15
N GLY A 52 -8.13 -10.08 6.33
CA GLY A 52 -9.52 -9.89 6.75
C GLY A 52 -9.79 -8.56 7.45
N LYS A 53 -8.76 -7.81 7.82
CA LYS A 53 -8.91 -6.52 8.49
C LYS A 53 -8.43 -5.36 7.63
N ILE A 54 -7.35 -5.55 6.92
CA ILE A 54 -6.77 -4.54 6.04
C ILE A 54 -6.38 -5.23 4.74
N ARG A 55 -6.73 -4.62 3.63
CA ARG A 55 -6.35 -5.12 2.32
C ARG A 55 -5.01 -4.52 1.95
N PHE A 56 -4.14 -5.33 1.34
CA PHE A 56 -2.82 -4.88 0.92
C PHE A 56 -2.70 -4.98 -0.60
N GLY A 57 -2.16 -3.93 -1.20
CA GLY A 57 -1.90 -3.91 -2.63
C GLY A 57 -0.55 -3.32 -2.94
N LYS A 58 -0.04 -3.61 -4.12
CA LYS A 58 1.19 -3.02 -4.62
C LYS A 58 0.99 -2.54 -6.04
N MET A 59 1.60 -1.39 -6.36
CA MET A 59 1.48 -0.79 -7.69
C MET A 59 2.86 -0.45 -8.21
N ASN A 60 3.23 -1.04 -9.35
CA ASN A 60 4.49 -0.75 -10.03
C ASN A 60 4.32 0.58 -10.79
N ILE A 61 5.06 1.61 -10.40
CA ILE A 61 4.86 2.95 -10.95
C ILE A 61 5.32 3.07 -12.41
N ASP A 62 6.16 2.15 -12.87
CA ASP A 62 6.59 2.14 -14.26
C ASP A 62 5.50 1.60 -15.17
N HIS A 63 4.69 0.67 -14.66
CA HIS A 63 3.59 0.07 -15.42
C HIS A 63 2.29 0.85 -15.27
N SER A 64 2.15 1.60 -14.18
CA SER A 64 0.92 2.34 -13.88
C SER A 64 1.28 3.74 -13.43
N PRO A 65 1.53 4.65 -14.37
CA PRO A 65 2.00 6.00 -14.05
C PRO A 65 0.90 7.00 -13.66
N SER A 66 -0.36 6.71 -14.01
CA SER A 66 -1.44 7.69 -13.79
C SER A 66 -1.78 7.87 -12.32
N THR A 67 -1.93 6.75 -11.59
CA THR A 67 -2.29 6.82 -10.18
C THR A 67 -1.22 7.49 -9.33
N PRO A 68 0.07 7.12 -9.48
CA PRO A 68 1.12 7.84 -8.72
C PRO A 68 1.12 9.34 -9.00
N SER A 69 0.91 9.72 -10.25
CA SER A 69 0.86 11.14 -10.61
C SER A 69 -0.30 11.85 -9.92
N LYS A 70 -1.46 11.19 -9.88
CA LYS A 70 -2.66 11.74 -9.25
C LYS A 70 -2.43 12.05 -7.76
N PHE A 71 -1.66 11.23 -7.08
CA PHE A 71 -1.40 11.39 -5.64
C PHE A 71 -0.08 12.11 -5.36
N GLY A 72 0.58 12.63 -6.40
CA GLY A 72 1.80 13.39 -6.23
C GLY A 72 2.97 12.59 -5.69
N ILE A 73 3.06 11.31 -6.05
CA ILE A 73 4.13 10.44 -5.59
C ILE A 73 5.43 10.89 -6.25
N LYS A 74 6.42 11.24 -5.44
CA LYS A 74 7.72 11.70 -5.95
C LYS A 74 8.87 10.79 -5.53
N GLY A 75 8.73 10.12 -4.39
CA GLY A 75 9.74 9.18 -3.90
C GLY A 75 9.12 7.83 -3.64
N ILE A 76 9.91 6.77 -3.78
CA ILE A 76 9.44 5.42 -3.49
C ILE A 76 10.45 4.72 -2.57
N PRO A 77 9.99 3.78 -1.73
CA PRO A 77 8.58 3.37 -1.59
C PRO A 77 7.74 4.46 -0.96
N THR A 78 6.50 4.56 -1.40
CA THR A 78 5.50 5.37 -0.73
C THR A 78 4.32 4.45 -0.44
N LEU A 79 3.85 4.49 0.79
CA LEU A 79 2.70 3.72 1.23
C LEU A 79 1.56 4.69 1.50
N ILE A 80 0.39 4.42 0.91
CA ILE A 80 -0.80 5.23 1.18
C ILE A 80 -1.86 4.31 1.76
N LEU A 81 -2.39 4.70 2.91
CA LEU A 81 -3.49 3.98 3.55
C LEU A 81 -4.79 4.68 3.18
N PHE A 82 -5.68 3.94 2.53
CA PHE A 82 -7.00 4.41 2.12
C PHE A 82 -8.05 3.81 3.05
N LYS A 83 -9.07 4.59 3.36
CA LYS A 83 -10.22 4.11 4.11
C LYS A 83 -11.45 4.83 3.60
N ASP A 84 -12.48 4.06 3.25
CA ASP A 84 -13.73 4.61 2.72
C ASP A 84 -13.49 5.50 1.50
N GLY A 85 -12.56 5.10 0.65
CA GLY A 85 -12.25 5.79 -0.59
C GLY A 85 -11.40 7.04 -0.43
N GLN A 86 -10.84 7.28 0.76
CA GLN A 86 -10.06 8.48 1.04
C GLN A 86 -8.70 8.15 1.61
N VAL A 87 -7.72 9.02 1.36
CA VAL A 87 -6.39 8.89 1.94
C VAL A 87 -6.47 9.27 3.42
N VAL A 88 -6.05 8.35 4.29
CA VAL A 88 -6.01 8.63 5.73
C VAL A 88 -4.58 8.71 6.26
N GLU A 89 -3.59 8.16 5.53
CA GLU A 89 -2.20 8.23 5.94
C GLU A 89 -1.30 8.06 4.72
N GLN A 90 -0.17 8.75 4.72
CA GLN A 90 0.84 8.60 3.65
C GLN A 90 2.21 8.53 4.29
N VAL A 91 2.98 7.51 3.92
CA VAL A 91 4.30 7.24 4.48
C VAL A 91 5.30 7.16 3.34
N VAL A 92 6.35 7.97 3.39
CA VAL A 92 7.39 7.98 2.37
C VAL A 92 8.66 7.36 2.95
N GLY A 93 9.25 6.42 2.21
CA GLY A 93 10.48 5.77 2.61
C GLY A 93 10.24 4.53 3.46
N VAL A 94 11.35 3.93 3.88
CA VAL A 94 11.30 2.69 4.65
C VAL A 94 10.93 3.00 6.10
N ARG A 95 10.02 2.21 6.65
CA ARG A 95 9.61 2.29 8.06
C ARG A 95 9.72 0.91 8.66
N SER A 96 9.90 0.85 9.97
CA SER A 96 9.93 -0.41 10.69
C SER A 96 8.56 -1.07 10.69
N LYS A 97 8.54 -2.37 10.88
CA LYS A 97 7.29 -3.11 10.99
C LYS A 97 6.42 -2.55 12.11
N ASN A 98 7.03 -2.22 13.26
CA ASN A 98 6.29 -1.68 14.40
C ASN A 98 5.65 -0.32 14.09
N ASP A 99 6.36 0.55 13.38
CA ASP A 99 5.80 1.83 12.96
C ASP A 99 4.58 1.64 12.09
N LEU A 100 4.67 0.72 11.14
CA LEU A 100 3.56 0.43 10.24
C LEU A 100 2.38 -0.18 10.98
N LYS A 101 2.65 -1.09 11.93
CA LYS A 101 1.57 -1.67 12.75
C LYS A 101 0.81 -0.61 13.51
N THR A 102 1.51 0.38 14.06
CA THR A 102 0.87 1.48 14.78
C THR A 102 -0.11 2.22 13.87
N ILE A 103 0.32 2.51 12.64
CA ILE A 103 -0.52 3.21 11.66
C ILE A 103 -1.72 2.35 11.29
N LEU A 104 -1.48 1.06 11.01
CA LEU A 104 -2.54 0.16 10.58
C LEU A 104 -3.57 -0.06 11.70
N ASP A 105 -3.09 -0.24 12.93
CA ASP A 105 -3.98 -0.47 14.07
C ASP A 105 -4.91 0.73 14.30
N ARG A 106 -4.41 1.95 14.11
CA ARG A 106 -5.23 3.15 14.23
C ARG A 106 -6.39 3.16 13.23
N SER A 107 -6.16 2.63 12.05
CA SER A 107 -7.18 2.66 11.00
C SER A 107 -8.36 1.72 11.29
N ILE A 108 -8.16 0.71 12.15
CA ILE A 108 -9.20 -0.26 12.46
C ILE A 108 -9.76 -0.12 13.88
N GLU A 109 -9.26 0.82 14.67
CA GLU A 109 -9.71 1.05 16.03
C GLU A 109 -10.98 1.89 16.10
N GLY A 110 -11.19 2.69 15.13
CA GLY A 110 -12.23 3.68 15.16
C GLY A 110 -13.50 3.27 14.51
#